data_a8ec161deefc6a23506e0c324cd38db0
#
_entry.id   a8ec161deefc6a23506e0c324cd38db0
#
_cell.length_a   1.000
_cell.length_b   1.000
_cell.length_c   1.000
_cell.angle_alpha   90.00
_cell.angle_beta   90.00
_cell.angle_gamma   90.00
#
_symmetry.space_group_name_H-M   'P 1'
#
loop_
_entity.id
_entity.type
_entity.pdbx_description
1 polymer ?
#
loop_
_entity_poly.entity_id
_entity_poly.type
_entity_poly.pdbx_seq_one_letter_code
_entity_poly.pdbx_strand_id
1 'polypeptide(L)'
;MARHLNPIERRQQRNRTRLKKNAGEGRLRLSVHRSLKNISVQLIDDVKGVTVAAASSLEEAVKAKGSNKNGAAAVGKLIAERAIKAGQKKVVFDRGRYIFHGRVKALADAAREGGLEF
;
A
#
# COMPACT_ATOMS: atom_id res chain seq x y z
N MET A 1 -1.82 -20.67 25.03
CA MET A 1 -2.68 -21.32 24.04
C MET A 1 -2.91 -20.40 22.85
N ALA A 2 -2.65 -20.84 21.64
CA ALA A 2 -2.83 -20.02 20.47
C ALA A 2 -4.32 -19.75 20.21
N ARG A 3 -4.67 -18.49 19.97
CA ARG A 3 -6.04 -18.11 19.63
C ARG A 3 -6.40 -18.67 18.25
N HIS A 4 -7.63 -19.17 18.11
CA HIS A 4 -8.14 -19.60 16.83
C HIS A 4 -8.52 -18.37 16.01
N LEU A 5 -7.83 -18.16 14.88
CA LEU A 5 -8.02 -16.98 14.05
C LEU A 5 -9.11 -17.23 12.98
N ASN A 6 -9.93 -16.20 12.69
CA ASN A 6 -10.83 -16.23 11.55
C ASN A 6 -10.04 -16.03 10.23
N PRO A 7 -10.66 -16.25 9.04
CA PRO A 7 -9.95 -16.13 7.76
C PRO A 7 -9.29 -14.75 7.51
N ILE A 8 -9.93 -13.68 7.94
CA ILE A 8 -9.39 -12.31 7.78
C ILE A 8 -8.15 -12.13 8.67
N GLU A 9 -8.23 -12.57 9.93
CA GLU A 9 -7.11 -12.49 10.87
C GLU A 9 -5.92 -13.34 10.41
N ARG A 10 -6.17 -14.54 9.88
CA ARG A 10 -5.12 -15.41 9.32
C ARG A 10 -4.39 -14.72 8.17
N ARG A 11 -5.13 -14.04 7.29
CA ARG A 11 -4.56 -13.32 6.16
C ARG A 11 -3.68 -12.17 6.64
N GLN A 12 -4.16 -11.38 7.61
CA GLN A 12 -3.38 -10.31 8.22
C GLN A 12 -2.10 -10.84 8.85
N GLN A 13 -2.18 -11.92 9.60
CA GLN A 13 -1.02 -12.52 10.26
C GLN A 13 0.01 -13.02 9.26
N ARG A 14 -0.42 -13.68 8.18
CA ARG A 14 0.50 -14.13 7.11
C ARG A 14 1.19 -12.96 6.44
N ASN A 15 0.45 -11.90 6.14
CA ASN A 15 1.03 -10.70 5.55
C ASN A 15 2.05 -10.05 6.48
N ARG A 16 1.74 -9.91 7.76
CA ARG A 16 2.65 -9.34 8.75
C ARG A 16 3.92 -10.15 8.90
N THR A 17 3.82 -11.49 8.91
CA THR A 17 4.99 -12.37 8.99
C THR A 17 5.90 -12.19 7.79
N ARG A 18 5.32 -12.15 6.60
CA ARG A 18 6.09 -11.90 5.36
C ARG A 18 6.73 -10.52 5.36
N LEU A 19 6.00 -9.49 5.81
CA LEU A 19 6.50 -8.12 5.89
C LEU A 19 7.68 -7.98 6.83
N LYS A 20 7.64 -8.61 8.00
CA LYS A 20 8.75 -8.62 8.95
C LYS A 20 10.00 -9.23 8.34
N LYS A 21 9.85 -10.33 7.61
CA LYS A 21 10.96 -10.98 6.92
C LYS A 21 11.59 -10.06 5.87
N ASN A 22 10.76 -9.38 5.09
CA ASN A 22 11.22 -8.47 4.05
C ASN A 22 11.75 -7.14 4.59
N ALA A 23 11.21 -6.66 5.70
CA ALA A 23 11.62 -5.40 6.34
C ALA A 23 13.08 -5.45 6.79
N GLY A 24 13.63 -6.63 7.10
CA GLY A 24 15.04 -6.79 7.43
C GLY A 24 15.99 -6.38 6.32
N GLU A 25 15.49 -6.16 5.11
CA GLU A 25 16.27 -5.70 3.95
C GLU A 25 16.31 -4.17 3.83
N GLY A 26 15.81 -3.43 4.82
CA GLY A 26 15.82 -1.97 4.82
C GLY A 26 14.71 -1.34 3.99
N ARG A 27 13.69 -2.11 3.61
CA ARG A 27 12.59 -1.59 2.80
C ARG A 27 11.52 -0.93 3.66
N LEU A 28 10.97 0.17 3.15
CA LEU A 28 9.81 0.81 3.77
C LEU A 28 8.53 0.05 3.42
N ARG A 29 7.50 0.23 4.23
CA ARG A 29 6.22 -0.46 4.08
C ARG A 29 5.19 0.42 3.38
N LEU A 30 4.66 -0.07 2.26
CA LEU A 30 3.59 0.59 1.51
C LEU A 30 2.24 0.05 2.01
N SER A 31 1.60 0.79 2.91
CA SER A 31 0.37 0.36 3.58
C SER A 31 -0.87 0.92 2.89
N VAL A 32 -1.76 0.02 2.45
CA VAL A 32 -3.00 0.38 1.78
C VAL A 32 -4.17 0.39 2.77
N HIS A 33 -4.99 1.42 2.69
CA HIS A 33 -6.25 1.51 3.41
C HIS A 33 -7.40 1.75 2.43
N ARG A 34 -8.43 0.94 2.50
CA ARG A 34 -9.58 1.01 1.61
C ARG A 34 -10.87 1.15 2.41
N SER A 35 -11.71 2.11 2.02
CA SER A 35 -13.08 2.23 2.49
C SER A 35 -14.03 2.00 1.30
N LEU A 36 -15.34 2.07 1.54
CA LEU A 36 -16.34 1.90 0.49
C LEU A 36 -16.15 2.88 -0.67
N LYS A 37 -15.86 4.15 -0.35
CA LYS A 37 -15.78 5.24 -1.32
C LYS A 37 -14.37 5.67 -1.68
N ASN A 38 -13.38 5.33 -0.87
CA ASN A 38 -12.04 5.86 -1.04
C ASN A 38 -10.95 4.81 -0.84
N ILE A 39 -9.78 5.07 -1.41
CA ILE A 39 -8.59 4.27 -1.19
C ILE A 39 -7.42 5.23 -0.93
N SER A 40 -6.57 4.86 0.00
CA SER A 40 -5.38 5.63 0.34
C SER A 40 -4.19 4.71 0.58
N VAL A 41 -2.99 5.27 0.50
CA VAL A 41 -1.75 4.53 0.71
C VAL A 41 -0.75 5.41 1.42
N GLN A 42 0.03 4.81 2.33
CA GLN A 42 1.09 5.47 3.06
C GLN A 42 2.39 4.68 2.90
N LEU A 43 3.48 5.39 2.70
CA LEU A 43 4.81 4.81 2.73
C LEU A 43 5.40 5.06 4.11
N ILE A 44 5.56 4.00 4.88
CA ILE A 44 5.90 4.06 6.30
C ILE A 44 7.30 3.52 6.57
N ASP A 45 8.09 4.30 7.32
CA ASP A 45 9.36 3.84 7.87
C ASP A 45 9.09 3.34 9.28
N ASP A 46 9.00 2.02 9.45
CA ASP A 46 8.69 1.40 10.74
C ASP A 46 9.82 1.57 11.77
N VAL A 47 11.04 1.72 11.30
CA VAL A 47 12.20 1.93 12.20
C VAL A 47 12.14 3.31 12.85
N LYS A 48 11.84 4.34 12.05
CA LYS A 48 11.73 5.72 12.55
C LYS A 48 10.34 6.07 13.05
N GLY A 49 9.33 5.24 12.73
CA GLY A 49 7.96 5.50 13.13
C GLY A 49 7.31 6.70 12.42
N VAL A 50 7.70 6.97 11.17
CA VAL A 50 7.20 8.12 10.41
C VAL A 50 6.61 7.71 9.07
N THR A 51 5.66 8.50 8.57
CA THR A 51 5.12 8.38 7.22
C THR A 51 5.95 9.27 6.30
N VAL A 52 6.63 8.64 5.34
CA VAL A 52 7.54 9.32 4.41
C VAL A 52 6.77 9.97 3.27
N ALA A 53 5.74 9.30 2.77
CA ALA A 53 4.89 9.79 1.68
C ALA A 53 3.49 9.20 1.82
N ALA A 54 2.50 9.86 1.23
CA ALA A 54 1.11 9.40 1.24
C ALA A 54 0.40 9.85 -0.03
N ALA A 55 -0.65 9.13 -0.41
CA ALA A 55 -1.52 9.49 -1.51
C ALA A 55 -2.93 8.97 -1.24
N SER A 56 -3.94 9.68 -1.74
CA SER A 56 -5.34 9.35 -1.49
C SER A 56 -6.22 9.69 -2.68
N SER A 57 -7.30 8.94 -2.86
CA SER A 57 -8.32 9.24 -3.86
C SER A 57 -9.09 10.52 -3.55
N LEU A 58 -8.95 11.08 -2.35
CA LEU A 58 -9.54 12.36 -1.96
C LEU A 58 -8.79 13.58 -2.50
N GLU A 59 -7.57 13.40 -2.99
CA GLU A 59 -6.76 14.51 -3.52
C GLU A 59 -7.32 15.02 -4.84
N GLU A 60 -7.19 16.33 -5.09
CA GLU A 60 -7.70 16.98 -6.30
C GLU A 60 -7.21 16.32 -7.59
N ALA A 61 -5.95 15.89 -7.62
CA ALA A 61 -5.37 15.24 -8.80
C ALA A 61 -6.04 13.90 -9.13
N VAL A 62 -6.72 13.27 -8.19
CA VAL A 62 -7.30 11.93 -8.31
C VAL A 62 -8.82 11.94 -8.26
N LYS A 63 -9.40 12.91 -7.58
CA LYS A 63 -10.84 12.98 -7.25
C LYS A 63 -11.75 12.82 -8.46
N ALA A 64 -11.38 13.40 -9.61
CA ALA A 64 -12.15 13.31 -10.84
C ALA A 64 -12.23 11.90 -11.42
N LYS A 65 -11.33 10.99 -11.02
CA LYS A 65 -11.28 9.60 -11.49
C LYS A 65 -12.11 8.65 -10.63
N GLY A 66 -12.65 9.15 -9.52
CA GLY A 66 -13.57 8.43 -8.66
C GLY A 66 -12.91 7.39 -7.75
N SER A 67 -13.77 6.54 -7.17
CA SER A 67 -13.37 5.52 -6.19
C SER A 67 -13.24 4.12 -6.79
N ASN A 68 -13.20 4.01 -8.12
CA ASN A 68 -13.08 2.75 -8.85
C ASN A 68 -11.60 2.37 -9.10
N LYS A 69 -11.37 1.37 -9.96
CA LYS A 69 -10.02 0.93 -10.33
C LYS A 69 -9.19 2.05 -10.95
N ASN A 70 -9.79 2.95 -11.71
CA ASN A 70 -9.07 4.07 -12.32
C ASN A 70 -8.54 5.04 -11.25
N GLY A 71 -9.35 5.33 -10.25
CA GLY A 71 -8.93 6.13 -9.10
C GLY A 71 -7.82 5.47 -8.32
N ALA A 72 -7.93 4.16 -8.07
CA ALA A 72 -6.90 3.39 -7.38
C ALA A 72 -5.59 3.38 -8.16
N ALA A 73 -5.65 3.21 -9.48
CA ALA A 73 -4.47 3.27 -10.35
C ALA A 73 -3.80 4.65 -10.28
N ALA A 74 -4.59 5.72 -10.27
CA ALA A 74 -4.08 7.08 -10.14
C ALA A 74 -3.38 7.29 -8.78
N VAL A 75 -3.93 6.75 -7.70
CA VAL A 75 -3.31 6.78 -6.36
C VAL A 75 -1.98 6.03 -6.38
N GLY A 76 -1.94 4.85 -7.01
CA GLY A 76 -0.72 4.06 -7.13
C GLY A 76 0.38 4.80 -7.88
N LYS A 77 0.04 5.44 -8.99
CA LYS A 77 0.99 6.26 -9.75
C LYS A 77 1.51 7.43 -8.93
N LEU A 78 0.61 8.10 -8.21
CA LEU A 78 0.96 9.25 -7.40
C LEU A 78 1.90 8.88 -6.25
N ILE A 79 1.64 7.77 -5.56
CA ILE A 79 2.52 7.33 -4.46
C ILE A 79 3.89 6.90 -5.00
N ALA A 80 3.95 6.30 -6.19
CA ALA A 80 5.21 5.95 -6.82
C ALA A 80 6.07 7.19 -7.09
N GLU A 81 5.47 8.24 -7.64
CA GLU A 81 6.17 9.51 -7.88
C GLU A 81 6.70 10.09 -6.58
N ARG A 82 5.87 10.12 -5.54
CA ARG A 82 6.24 10.69 -4.24
C ARG A 82 7.32 9.87 -3.53
N ALA A 83 7.24 8.54 -3.63
CA ALA A 83 8.23 7.65 -3.04
C ALA A 83 9.59 7.81 -3.71
N ILE A 84 9.62 7.85 -5.03
CA ILE A 84 10.86 8.04 -5.80
C ILE A 84 11.48 9.40 -5.50
N LYS A 85 10.66 10.45 -5.39
CA LYS A 85 11.10 11.78 -4.99
C LYS A 85 11.75 11.80 -3.61
N ALA A 86 11.25 10.95 -2.70
CA ALA A 86 11.80 10.79 -1.36
C ALA A 86 13.02 9.85 -1.33
N GLY A 87 13.45 9.31 -2.47
CA GLY A 87 14.60 8.42 -2.56
C GLY A 87 14.28 6.97 -2.23
N GLN A 88 13.01 6.58 -2.20
CA GLN A 88 12.59 5.23 -1.82
C GLN A 88 11.99 4.50 -3.03
N LYS A 89 12.75 3.57 -3.59
CA LYS A 89 12.31 2.77 -4.75
C LYS A 89 11.89 1.36 -4.34
N LYS A 90 12.60 0.75 -3.41
CA LYS A 90 12.32 -0.60 -2.92
C LYS A 90 11.40 -0.52 -1.72
N VAL A 91 10.24 -1.16 -1.81
CA VAL A 91 9.22 -1.14 -0.75
C VAL A 91 8.66 -2.54 -0.54
N VAL A 92 7.95 -2.72 0.57
CA VAL A 92 7.17 -3.92 0.87
C VAL A 92 5.70 -3.55 0.80
N PHE A 93 4.92 -4.28 0.01
CA PHE A 93 3.50 -3.99 -0.15
C PHE A 93 2.68 -4.64 0.95
N ASP A 94 2.06 -3.80 1.80
CA ASP A 94 1.18 -4.25 2.88
C ASP A 94 -0.27 -3.98 2.50
N ARG A 95 -0.98 -5.01 2.06
CA ARG A 95 -2.40 -4.94 1.76
C ARG A 95 -3.28 -5.16 3.00
N GLY A 96 -2.69 -5.41 4.16
CA GLY A 96 -3.41 -5.64 5.41
C GLY A 96 -4.37 -6.82 5.30
N ARG A 97 -5.64 -6.57 5.59
CA ARG A 97 -6.72 -7.57 5.51
C ARG A 97 -7.34 -7.70 4.12
N TYR A 98 -6.95 -6.84 3.17
CA TYR A 98 -7.58 -6.79 1.85
C TYR A 98 -7.05 -7.89 0.93
N ILE A 99 -7.92 -8.42 0.08
CA ILE A 99 -7.54 -9.37 -0.96
C ILE A 99 -6.83 -8.60 -2.08
N PHE A 100 -5.78 -9.22 -2.66
CA PHE A 100 -5.07 -8.65 -3.80
C PHE A 100 -5.91 -8.78 -5.07
N HIS A 101 -6.93 -7.90 -5.17
CA HIS A 101 -7.91 -7.92 -6.25
C HIS A 101 -8.53 -6.52 -6.40
N GLY A 102 -9.13 -6.25 -7.54
CA GLY A 102 -9.84 -5.01 -7.81
C GLY A 102 -9.01 -3.76 -7.60
N ARG A 103 -9.48 -2.86 -6.75
CA ARG A 103 -8.82 -1.58 -6.48
C ARG A 103 -7.43 -1.74 -5.88
N VAL A 104 -7.25 -2.70 -4.98
CA VAL A 104 -5.94 -2.95 -4.34
C VAL A 104 -4.92 -3.40 -5.39
N LYS A 105 -5.32 -4.31 -6.27
CA LYS A 105 -4.45 -4.78 -7.37
C LYS A 105 -4.14 -3.64 -8.34
N ALA A 106 -5.13 -2.83 -8.71
CA ALA A 106 -4.95 -1.70 -9.62
C ALA A 106 -3.94 -0.68 -9.06
N LEU A 107 -4.01 -0.39 -7.76
CA LEU A 107 -3.07 0.49 -7.09
C LEU A 107 -1.65 -0.09 -7.12
N ALA A 108 -1.51 -1.37 -6.79
CA ALA A 108 -0.21 -2.04 -6.76
C ALA A 108 0.44 -2.09 -8.15
N ASP A 109 -0.33 -2.46 -9.17
CA ASP A 109 0.16 -2.53 -10.55
C ASP A 109 0.62 -1.15 -11.04
N ALA A 110 -0.16 -0.10 -10.77
CA ALA A 110 0.20 1.27 -11.14
C ALA A 110 1.45 1.75 -10.40
N ALA A 111 1.61 1.40 -9.13
CA ALA A 111 2.80 1.74 -8.36
C ALA A 111 4.06 1.07 -8.94
N ARG A 112 3.95 -0.19 -9.35
CA ARG A 112 5.04 -0.91 -10.02
C ARG A 112 5.39 -0.27 -11.36
N GLU A 113 4.38 0.09 -12.16
CA GLU A 113 4.60 0.79 -13.43
C GLU A 113 5.26 2.15 -13.23
N GLY A 114 4.98 2.80 -12.11
CA GLY A 114 5.58 4.08 -11.72
C GLY A 114 7.02 3.98 -11.24
N GLY A 115 7.56 2.77 -11.10
CA GLY A 115 8.96 2.53 -10.77
C GLY A 115 9.23 1.92 -9.40
N LEU A 116 8.23 1.64 -8.59
CA LEU A 116 8.45 0.99 -7.30
C LEU A 116 8.73 -0.51 -7.48
N GLU A 117 9.59 -1.03 -6.64
CA GLU A 117 10.00 -2.44 -6.64
C GLU A 117 9.43 -3.14 -5.40
N PHE A 118 8.58 -4.11 -5.64
CA PHE A 118 8.03 -4.97 -4.59
C PHE A 118 7.41 -6.24 -5.17
#